data_0d297c9f1fd932de0bacf1fd39a4feb6
#
_entry.id   0d297c9f1fd932de0bacf1fd39a4feb6
#
_cell.length_a   1.000
_cell.length_b   1.000
_cell.length_c   1.000
_cell.angle_alpha   90.00
_cell.angle_beta   90.00
_cell.angle_gamma   90.00
#
_symmetry.space_group_name_H-M   'P 1'
#
loop_
_entity.id
_entity.type
_entity.pdbx_description
1 polymer ?
#
loop_
_entity_poly.entity_id
_entity_poly.type
_entity_poly.pdbx_seq_one_letter_code
_entity_poly.pdbx_strand_id
1 'polypeptide(L)'
;MLHAPDPGTVQFAAPGLLWLLFAPAALTLVWLWRLIGYRRDARRFRGRRTLPIRERLPFFGGLLFWWCAIAALACTIVALAHPVAALALMRTAGIDVVVLQDGSASMHVSDVRGDRWQRSMRFLRVLGESLRWKNDRIAMALFAHIAAPQIRLTKDPNTFFFFLDHLDRESPFRLADDTTWDTNIELGVYWGVRLFEKDEDLLGKSPNAKVFVLVSDGQAWSGQVAQAMTLARAKDIPVFTVGVGTAGGGLIPEPPPKPASGPPNLAAPPAPPSVPVHSSLDRASLDTIATAGGGQYFELDRDDDREIANRIIDAARRRAGPRGVVSDTEDLYWPCLLAAAGFLGLGVGFLQERAELWLYAIGAAAALAVAWAIMH
;
A
#
# COMPACT_ATOMS: atom_id res chain seq x y z
N MET A 1 15.06 17.20 -4.29
CA MET A 1 14.71 18.63 -4.41
C MET A 1 13.36 18.81 -3.74
N LEU A 2 13.33 19.46 -2.58
CA LEU A 2 12.11 19.80 -1.85
C LEU A 2 11.43 20.94 -2.65
N HIS A 3 10.39 20.61 -3.39
CA HIS A 3 9.53 21.62 -4.00
C HIS A 3 8.68 22.21 -2.88
N ALA A 4 8.78 23.52 -2.65
CA ALA A 4 7.87 24.20 -1.75
C ALA A 4 6.44 24.14 -2.34
N PRO A 5 5.43 23.78 -1.56
CA PRO A 5 4.04 23.73 -2.03
C PRO A 5 3.58 25.14 -2.44
N ASP A 6 2.83 25.23 -3.53
CA ASP A 6 2.19 26.48 -3.94
C ASP A 6 1.24 26.98 -2.85
N PRO A 7 1.38 28.22 -2.38
CA PRO A 7 0.56 28.75 -1.28
C PRO A 7 -0.95 28.78 -1.55
N GLY A 8 -1.37 28.59 -2.81
CA GLY A 8 -2.79 28.53 -3.18
C GLY A 8 -3.50 27.20 -2.91
N THR A 9 -2.77 26.14 -2.46
CA THR A 9 -3.31 24.80 -2.28
C THR A 9 -3.40 24.37 -0.81
N VAL A 10 -3.05 25.26 0.14
CA VAL A 10 -3.13 24.94 1.57
C VAL A 10 -4.55 25.03 2.06
N GLN A 11 -5.08 23.91 2.55
CA GLN A 11 -6.38 23.81 3.21
C GLN A 11 -6.16 23.48 4.69
N PHE A 12 -7.10 23.89 5.55
CA PHE A 12 -7.05 23.56 6.98
C PHE A 12 -8.10 22.46 7.27
N ALA A 13 -7.66 21.36 7.86
CA ALA A 13 -8.54 20.25 8.23
C ALA A 13 -9.50 20.66 9.38
N ALA A 14 -9.04 21.55 10.28
CA ALA A 14 -9.85 22.07 11.39
C ALA A 14 -9.88 23.61 11.40
N PRO A 15 -10.54 24.27 10.42
CA PRO A 15 -10.51 25.74 10.30
C PRO A 15 -11.14 26.45 11.49
N GLY A 16 -12.04 25.79 12.24
CA GLY A 16 -12.63 26.35 13.45
C GLY A 16 -11.61 26.68 14.55
N LEU A 17 -10.44 26.01 14.59
CA LEU A 17 -9.39 26.30 15.57
C LEU A 17 -8.63 27.61 15.29
N LEU A 18 -8.74 28.17 14.07
CA LEU A 18 -8.14 29.47 13.74
C LEU A 18 -8.74 30.63 14.56
N TRP A 19 -9.95 30.47 15.12
CA TRP A 19 -10.52 31.45 16.04
C TRP A 19 -9.65 31.67 17.28
N LEU A 20 -8.86 30.69 17.70
CA LEU A 20 -7.92 30.83 18.80
C LEU A 20 -6.81 31.88 18.52
N LEU A 21 -6.60 32.28 17.26
CA LEU A 21 -5.66 33.36 16.89
C LEU A 21 -6.09 34.74 17.46
N PHE A 22 -7.34 34.90 17.90
CA PHE A 22 -7.73 36.08 18.64
C PHE A 22 -6.98 36.23 19.97
N ALA A 23 -6.54 35.13 20.60
CA ALA A 23 -5.80 35.19 21.85
C ALA A 23 -4.40 35.79 21.65
N PRO A 24 -3.52 35.35 20.75
CA PRO A 24 -2.25 36.02 20.48
C PRO A 24 -2.45 37.45 19.95
N ALA A 25 -3.52 37.73 19.18
CA ALA A 25 -3.86 39.06 18.70
C ALA A 25 -4.18 40.01 19.88
N ALA A 26 -5.02 39.58 20.81
CA ALA A 26 -5.32 40.34 22.05
C ALA A 26 -4.09 40.55 22.90
N LEU A 27 -3.25 39.51 23.06
CA LEU A 27 -1.99 39.64 23.80
C LEU A 27 -1.03 40.64 23.14
N THR A 28 -0.99 40.67 21.79
CA THR A 28 -0.19 41.66 21.04
C THR A 28 -0.69 43.08 21.27
N LEU A 29 -2.00 43.29 21.31
CA LEU A 29 -2.60 44.60 21.62
C LEU A 29 -2.28 45.05 23.03
N VAL A 30 -2.42 44.17 24.01
CA VAL A 30 -2.05 44.47 25.42
C VAL A 30 -0.57 44.78 25.54
N TRP A 31 0.27 44.04 24.83
CA TRP A 31 1.72 44.25 24.79
C TRP A 31 2.07 45.62 24.17
N LEU A 32 1.46 45.97 23.02
CA LEU A 32 1.61 47.27 22.37
C LEU A 32 1.15 48.43 23.33
N TRP A 33 0.00 48.26 23.96
CA TRP A 33 -0.52 49.24 24.91
C TRP A 33 0.45 49.47 26.08
N ARG A 34 0.99 48.38 26.66
CA ARG A 34 2.04 48.49 27.69
C ARG A 34 3.30 49.19 27.16
N LEU A 35 3.74 48.86 25.95
CA LEU A 35 4.91 49.48 25.31
C LEU A 35 4.73 51.01 25.19
N ILE A 36 3.55 51.44 24.73
CA ILE A 36 3.21 52.88 24.60
C ILE A 36 3.18 53.53 25.99
N GLY A 37 2.60 52.86 26.99
CA GLY A 37 2.59 53.33 28.39
C GLY A 37 4.00 53.57 28.93
N TYR A 38 4.88 52.57 28.83
CA TYR A 38 6.29 52.68 29.23
C TYR A 38 7.02 53.83 28.51
N ARG A 39 6.80 54.02 27.21
CA ARG A 39 7.40 55.14 26.45
C ARG A 39 6.89 56.49 26.95
N ARG A 40 5.61 56.63 27.32
CA ARG A 40 5.03 57.83 27.87
C ARG A 40 5.61 58.15 29.25
N ASP A 41 5.69 57.13 30.12
CA ASP A 41 6.23 57.29 31.46
C ASP A 41 7.75 57.60 31.45
N ALA A 42 8.53 56.92 30.60
CA ALA A 42 9.94 57.23 30.42
C ALA A 42 10.18 58.68 29.95
N ARG A 43 9.31 59.25 29.09
CA ARG A 43 9.39 60.66 28.68
C ARG A 43 9.04 61.62 29.82
N ARG A 44 8.06 61.27 30.72
CA ARG A 44 7.67 62.07 31.83
C ARG A 44 8.75 62.11 32.94
N PHE A 45 9.46 61.01 33.16
CA PHE A 45 10.54 60.92 34.16
C PHE A 45 11.86 61.52 33.67
N ARG A 46 12.13 61.58 32.37
CA ARG A 46 13.36 62.17 31.81
C ARG A 46 13.53 63.64 32.08
N GLY A 47 12.44 64.36 32.37
CA GLY A 47 12.48 65.84 32.72
C GLY A 47 12.70 66.16 34.14
N ARG A 48 12.81 65.19 35.07
CA ARG A 48 12.84 65.48 36.52
C ARG A 48 14.05 64.94 37.30
N ARG A 49 15.02 64.29 36.67
CA ARG A 49 16.17 63.67 37.37
C ARG A 49 17.51 64.28 36.95
N THR A 50 18.27 64.74 37.92
CA THR A 50 19.62 65.32 37.78
C THR A 50 20.76 64.32 38.10
N LEU A 51 20.50 63.06 38.35
CA LEU A 51 21.52 62.07 38.71
C LEU A 51 21.62 60.99 37.57
N PRO A 52 22.87 60.61 37.11
CA PRO A 52 23.10 59.60 36.18
C PRO A 52 22.93 58.21 36.83
N ILE A 53 21.67 57.72 36.94
CA ILE A 53 21.45 56.33 37.27
C ILE A 53 21.71 55.55 35.98
N ARG A 54 22.70 54.65 36.05
CA ARG A 54 22.93 53.64 35.00
C ARG A 54 21.71 52.74 34.96
N GLU A 55 20.62 53.22 34.33
CA GLU A 55 19.43 52.42 34.07
C GLU A 55 19.87 51.36 33.08
N ARG A 56 20.16 50.17 33.57
CA ARG A 56 20.03 48.96 32.75
C ARG A 56 18.58 48.98 32.28
N LEU A 57 18.38 49.33 31.01
CA LEU A 57 17.07 49.26 30.41
C LEU A 57 16.61 47.80 30.53
N PRO A 58 15.69 47.42 31.46
CA PRO A 58 15.10 46.08 31.49
C PRO A 58 14.23 45.86 30.27
N PHE A 59 14.29 46.81 29.34
CA PHE A 59 13.38 47.03 28.25
C PHE A 59 13.54 46.01 27.12
N PHE A 60 14.74 45.52 26.85
CA PHE A 60 14.94 44.62 25.72
C PHE A 60 14.72 43.15 26.08
N GLY A 61 15.09 42.66 27.24
CA GLY A 61 15.00 41.24 27.61
C GLY A 61 13.56 40.75 27.74
N GLY A 62 12.74 41.39 28.55
CA GLY A 62 11.36 40.93 28.78
C GLY A 62 10.43 41.16 27.58
N LEU A 63 10.64 42.23 26.82
CA LEU A 63 9.77 42.55 25.68
C LEU A 63 9.94 41.60 24.49
N LEU A 64 11.18 41.27 24.17
CA LEU A 64 11.50 40.32 23.10
C LEU A 64 11.05 38.90 23.44
N PHE A 65 11.19 38.51 24.72
CA PHE A 65 10.64 37.22 25.16
C PHE A 65 9.14 37.12 24.93
N TRP A 66 8.37 38.14 25.40
CA TRP A 66 6.92 38.13 25.23
C TRP A 66 6.50 38.12 23.75
N TRP A 67 7.23 38.84 22.91
CA TRP A 67 6.97 38.80 21.46
C TRP A 67 7.21 37.41 20.87
N CYS A 68 8.33 36.76 21.22
CA CYS A 68 8.64 35.40 20.82
C CYS A 68 7.59 34.41 21.35
N ALA A 69 7.15 34.57 22.60
CA ALA A 69 6.11 33.70 23.17
C ALA A 69 4.76 33.83 22.48
N ILE A 70 4.35 35.05 22.11
CA ILE A 70 3.12 35.29 21.33
C ILE A 70 3.25 34.71 19.94
N ALA A 71 4.40 34.84 19.27
CA ALA A 71 4.65 34.27 17.95
C ALA A 71 4.64 32.74 18.00
N ALA A 72 5.27 32.16 19.04
CA ALA A 72 5.24 30.71 19.24
C ALA A 72 3.81 30.18 19.46
N LEU A 73 3.01 30.88 20.26
CA LEU A 73 1.61 30.55 20.49
C LEU A 73 0.81 30.60 19.18
N ALA A 74 1.00 31.63 18.36
CA ALA A 74 0.34 31.74 17.07
C ALA A 74 0.72 30.59 16.14
N CYS A 75 2.01 30.24 16.04
CA CYS A 75 2.48 29.09 15.25
C CYS A 75 1.90 27.77 15.74
N THR A 76 1.77 27.59 17.07
CA THR A 76 1.15 26.39 17.65
C THR A 76 -0.33 26.30 17.29
N ILE A 77 -1.07 27.40 17.33
CA ILE A 77 -2.49 27.43 16.94
C ILE A 77 -2.65 27.11 15.46
N VAL A 78 -1.77 27.63 14.59
CA VAL A 78 -1.79 27.29 13.16
C VAL A 78 -1.48 25.80 12.96
N ALA A 79 -0.52 25.25 13.72
CA ALA A 79 -0.24 23.82 13.68
C ALA A 79 -1.46 22.97 14.11
N LEU A 80 -2.18 23.39 15.17
CA LEU A 80 -3.40 22.73 15.64
C LEU A 80 -4.54 22.78 14.61
N ALA A 81 -4.62 23.83 13.80
CA ALA A 81 -5.59 23.93 12.71
C ALA A 81 -5.33 22.94 11.57
N HIS A 82 -4.26 22.15 11.68
CA HIS A 82 -3.88 21.06 10.79
C HIS A 82 -3.81 21.51 9.32
N PRO A 83 -2.83 22.36 8.95
CA PRO A 83 -2.65 22.78 7.57
C PRO A 83 -2.25 21.55 6.72
N VAL A 84 -3.02 21.26 5.67
CA VAL A 84 -2.77 20.20 4.70
C VAL A 84 -2.54 20.84 3.33
N ALA A 85 -1.46 20.45 2.66
CA ALA A 85 -1.28 20.81 1.27
C ALA A 85 -1.81 19.68 0.39
N ALA A 86 -2.69 20.03 -0.53
CA ALA A 86 -3.03 19.13 -1.62
C ALA A 86 -1.82 19.08 -2.57
N LEU A 87 -0.92 18.12 -2.36
CA LEU A 87 0.09 17.81 -3.36
C LEU A 87 -0.60 17.10 -4.50
N ALA A 88 -0.66 17.76 -5.64
CA ALA A 88 -0.98 17.13 -6.92
C ALA A 88 0.17 16.17 -7.29
N LEU A 89 0.39 15.13 -6.50
CA LEU A 89 1.25 14.04 -6.88
C LEU A 89 0.53 13.32 -8.01
N MET A 90 1.11 13.38 -9.23
CA MET A 90 0.81 12.39 -10.25
C MET A 90 1.21 11.02 -9.68
N ARG A 91 0.35 10.44 -8.85
CA ARG A 91 0.46 9.04 -8.50
C ARG A 91 0.20 8.27 -9.78
N THR A 92 1.24 7.71 -10.35
CA THR A 92 1.07 6.61 -11.30
C THR A 92 0.22 5.58 -10.59
N ALA A 93 -0.99 5.35 -11.11
CA ALA A 93 -1.88 4.34 -10.56
C ALA A 93 -1.09 3.03 -10.49
N GLY A 94 -1.23 2.31 -9.38
CA GLY A 94 -0.68 0.97 -9.23
C GLY A 94 -1.46 -0.03 -10.08
N ILE A 95 -1.08 -1.27 -9.98
CA ILE A 95 -1.81 -2.39 -10.59
C ILE A 95 -2.29 -3.35 -9.51
N ASP A 96 -3.44 -3.95 -9.74
CA ASP A 96 -3.99 -5.02 -8.93
C ASP A 96 -3.91 -6.30 -9.75
N VAL A 97 -2.99 -7.19 -9.38
CA VAL A 97 -2.73 -8.45 -10.07
C VAL A 97 -3.44 -9.58 -9.33
N VAL A 98 -4.25 -10.36 -10.02
CA VAL A 98 -4.73 -11.63 -9.49
C VAL A 98 -4.11 -12.77 -10.31
N VAL A 99 -3.32 -13.58 -9.65
CA VAL A 99 -2.75 -14.80 -10.20
C VAL A 99 -3.80 -15.90 -10.12
N LEU A 100 -4.06 -16.54 -11.26
CA LEU A 100 -4.88 -17.73 -11.39
C LEU A 100 -3.93 -18.89 -11.68
N GLN A 101 -3.56 -19.63 -10.64
CA GLN A 101 -2.58 -20.70 -10.73
C GLN A 101 -3.28 -22.05 -10.89
N ASP A 102 -2.95 -22.74 -11.94
CA ASP A 102 -3.38 -24.12 -12.17
C ASP A 102 -2.75 -25.06 -11.15
N GLY A 103 -3.56 -25.86 -10.49
CA GLY A 103 -3.17 -26.88 -9.53
C GLY A 103 -3.57 -28.31 -9.96
N SER A 104 -3.94 -28.49 -11.22
CA SER A 104 -4.33 -29.80 -11.75
C SER A 104 -3.18 -30.81 -11.76
N ALA A 105 -3.52 -32.08 -11.92
CA ALA A 105 -2.55 -33.19 -11.93
C ALA A 105 -1.47 -33.02 -13.00
N SER A 106 -1.77 -32.39 -14.13
CA SER A 106 -0.83 -32.10 -15.20
C SER A 106 0.32 -31.18 -14.77
N MET A 107 0.14 -30.38 -13.74
CA MET A 107 1.19 -29.52 -13.18
C MET A 107 2.30 -30.29 -12.44
N HIS A 108 2.09 -31.58 -12.16
CA HIS A 108 3.12 -32.46 -11.58
C HIS A 108 3.98 -33.15 -12.65
N VAL A 109 3.76 -32.89 -13.94
CA VAL A 109 4.61 -33.40 -15.00
C VAL A 109 6.01 -32.78 -14.92
N SER A 110 7.05 -33.62 -15.03
CA SER A 110 8.46 -33.22 -14.94
C SER A 110 9.09 -33.11 -16.33
N ASP A 111 8.48 -32.33 -17.23
CA ASP A 111 8.98 -32.05 -18.58
C ASP A 111 9.77 -30.71 -18.67
N VAL A 112 9.89 -30.01 -17.55
CA VAL A 112 10.65 -28.80 -17.36
C VAL A 112 11.66 -28.98 -16.21
N ARG A 113 12.48 -27.99 -15.90
CA ARG A 113 13.43 -28.08 -14.78
C ARG A 113 12.68 -28.14 -13.44
N GLY A 114 12.58 -29.31 -12.86
CA GLY A 114 11.68 -29.70 -11.78
C GLY A 114 10.37 -30.21 -12.36
N ASP A 115 9.27 -29.99 -11.69
CA ASP A 115 7.93 -30.14 -12.25
C ASP A 115 7.33 -28.78 -12.68
N ARG A 116 6.21 -28.80 -13.38
CA ARG A 116 5.54 -27.57 -13.85
C ARG A 116 5.06 -26.71 -12.69
N TRP A 117 4.66 -27.33 -11.57
CA TRP A 117 4.25 -26.60 -10.35
C TRP A 117 5.40 -25.78 -9.78
N GLN A 118 6.52 -26.41 -9.50
CA GLN A 118 7.71 -25.72 -9.00
C GLN A 118 8.23 -24.67 -9.98
N ARG A 119 8.13 -24.94 -11.29
CA ARG A 119 8.49 -23.97 -12.31
C ARG A 119 7.61 -22.73 -12.27
N SER A 120 6.30 -22.93 -12.07
CA SER A 120 5.34 -21.82 -11.89
C SER A 120 5.64 -21.02 -10.63
N MET A 121 5.94 -21.67 -9.50
CA MET A 121 6.27 -20.98 -8.24
C MET A 121 7.51 -20.11 -8.40
N ARG A 122 8.54 -20.56 -9.13
CA ARG A 122 9.72 -19.73 -9.44
C ARG A 122 9.35 -18.50 -10.26
N PHE A 123 8.52 -18.65 -11.29
CA PHE A 123 8.04 -17.50 -12.06
C PHE A 123 7.22 -16.51 -11.20
N LEU A 124 6.32 -17.02 -10.36
CA LEU A 124 5.51 -16.17 -9.48
C LEU A 124 6.37 -15.40 -8.47
N ARG A 125 7.49 -15.97 -8.05
CA ARG A 125 8.48 -15.26 -7.22
C ARG A 125 9.07 -14.08 -7.97
N VAL A 126 9.50 -14.26 -9.22
CA VAL A 126 10.03 -13.20 -10.08
C VAL A 126 8.97 -12.13 -10.35
N LEU A 127 7.73 -12.54 -10.59
CA LEU A 127 6.60 -11.61 -10.75
C LEU A 127 6.41 -10.74 -9.50
N GLY A 128 6.39 -11.37 -8.30
CA GLY A 128 6.30 -10.65 -7.02
C GLY A 128 7.45 -9.68 -6.78
N GLU A 129 8.69 -10.08 -7.11
CA GLU A 129 9.89 -9.23 -7.01
C GLU A 129 9.87 -8.04 -7.98
N SER A 130 9.12 -8.16 -9.09
CA SER A 130 9.01 -7.11 -10.11
C SER A 130 7.93 -6.07 -9.78
N LEU A 131 7.06 -6.32 -8.79
CA LEU A 131 6.02 -5.39 -8.36
C LEU A 131 6.57 -4.23 -7.53
N ARG A 132 5.91 -3.08 -7.65
CA ARG A 132 6.15 -1.91 -6.79
C ARG A 132 5.19 -1.94 -5.61
N TRP A 133 5.55 -2.64 -4.56
CA TRP A 133 4.71 -2.90 -3.38
C TRP A 133 4.12 -1.65 -2.71
N LYS A 134 4.65 -0.47 -2.98
CA LYS A 134 4.07 0.79 -2.50
C LYS A 134 2.66 1.04 -3.06
N ASN A 135 2.44 0.72 -4.34
CA ASN A 135 1.20 1.01 -5.05
C ASN A 135 0.54 -0.25 -5.65
N ASP A 136 1.34 -1.26 -6.00
CA ASP A 136 0.87 -2.49 -6.63
C ASP A 136 0.37 -3.46 -5.54
N ARG A 137 -0.64 -4.27 -5.90
CA ARG A 137 -1.20 -5.31 -5.05
C ARG A 137 -1.27 -6.62 -5.81
N ILE A 138 -1.18 -7.73 -5.08
CA ILE A 138 -1.29 -9.07 -5.67
C ILE A 138 -2.23 -9.94 -4.84
N ALA A 139 -2.97 -10.81 -5.51
CA ALA A 139 -3.76 -11.88 -4.93
C ALA A 139 -3.50 -13.18 -5.69
N MET A 140 -3.88 -14.31 -5.14
CA MET A 140 -3.76 -15.62 -5.78
C MET A 140 -4.98 -16.48 -5.53
N ALA A 141 -5.48 -17.12 -6.59
CA ALA A 141 -6.43 -18.21 -6.53
C ALA A 141 -5.82 -19.44 -7.22
N LEU A 142 -6.00 -20.59 -6.61
CA LEU A 142 -5.66 -21.89 -7.22
C LEU A 142 -6.92 -22.49 -7.80
N PHE A 143 -6.78 -23.20 -8.91
CA PHE A 143 -7.87 -23.93 -9.53
C PHE A 143 -7.42 -25.27 -10.08
N ALA A 144 -8.34 -26.23 -10.05
CA ALA A 144 -8.33 -27.52 -10.72
C ALA A 144 -9.80 -27.83 -11.08
N HIS A 145 -10.39 -28.94 -10.65
CA HIS A 145 -11.85 -29.15 -10.72
C HIS A 145 -12.61 -28.17 -9.82
N ILE A 146 -12.01 -27.82 -8.69
CA ILE A 146 -12.49 -26.81 -7.75
C ILE A 146 -11.52 -25.61 -7.79
N ALA A 147 -11.98 -24.46 -7.30
CA ALA A 147 -11.11 -23.29 -7.17
C ALA A 147 -11.24 -22.67 -5.79
N ALA A 148 -10.12 -22.17 -5.25
CA ALA A 148 -10.08 -21.53 -3.93
C ALA A 148 -9.09 -20.38 -3.92
N PRO A 149 -9.45 -19.23 -3.28
CA PRO A 149 -8.52 -18.16 -3.05
C PRO A 149 -7.48 -18.58 -1.98
N GLN A 150 -6.21 -18.34 -2.25
CA GLN A 150 -5.11 -18.59 -1.32
C GLN A 150 -4.61 -17.32 -0.67
N ILE A 151 -4.49 -16.24 -1.47
CA ILE A 151 -4.00 -14.96 -1.00
C ILE A 151 -5.00 -13.90 -1.42
N ARG A 152 -5.50 -13.12 -0.46
CA ARG A 152 -6.33 -11.95 -0.71
C ARG A 152 -5.46 -10.83 -1.26
N LEU A 153 -6.09 -9.84 -1.91
CA LEU A 153 -5.37 -8.71 -2.48
C LEU A 153 -4.60 -7.95 -1.40
N THR A 154 -3.27 -7.98 -1.49
CA THR A 154 -2.35 -7.43 -0.48
C THR A 154 -1.28 -6.56 -1.10
N LYS A 155 -0.78 -5.58 -0.32
CA LYS A 155 0.42 -4.78 -0.61
C LYS A 155 1.64 -5.28 0.16
N ASP A 156 1.47 -6.28 1.02
CA ASP A 156 2.54 -6.77 1.86
C ASP A 156 3.32 -7.89 1.15
N PRO A 157 4.61 -7.64 0.78
CA PRO A 157 5.45 -8.64 0.16
C PRO A 157 5.66 -9.86 1.07
N ASN A 158 5.75 -9.66 2.39
CA ASN A 158 6.00 -10.76 3.32
C ASN A 158 4.85 -11.76 3.30
N THR A 159 3.61 -11.27 3.29
CA THR A 159 2.42 -12.13 3.15
C THR A 159 2.48 -12.94 1.86
N PHE A 160 2.75 -12.29 0.72
CA PHE A 160 2.80 -12.99 -0.58
C PHE A 160 3.89 -14.06 -0.61
N PHE A 161 5.13 -13.70 -0.27
CA PHE A 161 6.26 -14.64 -0.33
C PHE A 161 6.15 -15.75 0.71
N PHE A 162 5.57 -15.49 1.88
CA PHE A 162 5.29 -16.53 2.87
C PHE A 162 4.38 -17.63 2.32
N PHE A 163 3.25 -17.23 1.71
CA PHE A 163 2.34 -18.19 1.09
C PHE A 163 2.99 -18.91 -0.09
N LEU A 164 3.75 -18.19 -0.93
CA LEU A 164 4.44 -18.77 -2.06
C LEU A 164 5.47 -19.83 -1.64
N ASP A 165 6.24 -19.56 -0.56
CA ASP A 165 7.20 -20.52 0.01
C ASP A 165 6.51 -21.77 0.56
N HIS A 166 5.30 -21.62 1.06
CA HIS A 166 4.52 -22.74 1.56
C HIS A 166 3.98 -23.59 0.40
N LEU A 167 3.43 -22.94 -0.62
CA LEU A 167 2.91 -23.61 -1.82
C LEU A 167 4.01 -24.28 -2.66
N ASP A 168 5.24 -23.74 -2.66
CA ASP A 168 6.39 -24.34 -3.34
C ASP A 168 6.83 -25.67 -2.69
N ARG A 169 6.65 -25.79 -1.36
CA ARG A 169 6.99 -27.02 -0.63
C ARG A 169 5.94 -28.11 -0.78
N GLU A 170 4.67 -27.74 -0.74
CA GLU A 170 3.55 -28.67 -0.78
C GLU A 170 2.38 -28.07 -1.57
N SER A 171 2.04 -28.71 -2.71
CA SER A 171 0.82 -28.35 -3.45
C SER A 171 -0.40 -28.75 -2.63
N PRO A 172 -1.39 -27.86 -2.47
CA PRO A 172 -2.64 -28.19 -1.79
C PRO A 172 -3.50 -29.18 -2.57
N PHE A 173 -3.28 -29.30 -3.86
CA PHE A 173 -3.93 -30.27 -4.74
C PHE A 173 -3.05 -31.52 -4.87
N ARG A 174 -3.51 -32.62 -4.23
CA ARG A 174 -2.76 -33.88 -4.20
C ARG A 174 -3.20 -34.78 -5.36
N LEU A 175 -2.26 -35.46 -5.99
CA LEU A 175 -2.56 -36.43 -7.05
C LEU A 175 -3.53 -37.56 -6.62
N ALA A 176 -3.62 -37.83 -5.30
CA ALA A 176 -4.55 -38.81 -4.75
C ALA A 176 -6.00 -38.34 -4.71
N ASP A 177 -6.26 -37.03 -4.94
CA ASP A 177 -7.59 -36.44 -4.86
C ASP A 177 -8.22 -36.37 -6.26
N ASP A 178 -9.43 -36.87 -6.41
CA ASP A 178 -10.15 -36.88 -7.70
C ASP A 178 -10.37 -35.45 -8.26
N THR A 179 -10.43 -34.44 -7.38
CA THR A 179 -10.59 -33.04 -7.73
C THR A 179 -9.37 -32.43 -8.41
N THR A 180 -8.23 -33.12 -8.41
CA THR A 180 -6.99 -32.67 -9.06
C THR A 180 -6.90 -33.07 -10.54
N TRP A 181 -7.67 -34.06 -10.97
CA TRP A 181 -7.63 -34.65 -12.32
C TRP A 181 -8.44 -33.90 -13.36
N ASP A 182 -8.94 -32.74 -13.06
CA ASP A 182 -9.68 -31.87 -13.96
C ASP A 182 -9.15 -30.44 -13.90
N THR A 183 -9.35 -29.67 -14.96
CA THR A 183 -8.88 -28.28 -15.06
C THR A 183 -10.05 -27.39 -15.49
N ASN A 184 -10.56 -26.58 -14.56
CA ASN A 184 -11.67 -25.68 -14.78
C ASN A 184 -11.22 -24.20 -14.67
N ILE A 185 -10.81 -23.64 -15.82
CA ILE A 185 -10.35 -22.25 -15.92
C ILE A 185 -11.48 -21.26 -15.61
N GLU A 186 -12.73 -21.61 -15.91
CA GLU A 186 -13.90 -20.76 -15.61
C GLU A 186 -14.01 -20.48 -14.13
N LEU A 187 -13.89 -21.50 -13.28
CA LEU A 187 -13.89 -21.33 -11.83
C LEU A 187 -12.71 -20.49 -11.33
N GLY A 188 -11.53 -20.64 -11.92
CA GLY A 188 -10.37 -19.81 -11.64
C GLY A 188 -10.68 -18.33 -11.87
N VAL A 189 -11.20 -17.99 -13.05
CA VAL A 189 -11.56 -16.60 -13.39
C VAL A 189 -12.69 -16.07 -12.52
N TYR A 190 -13.71 -16.90 -12.24
CA TYR A 190 -14.79 -16.52 -11.32
C TYR A 190 -14.27 -16.11 -9.95
N TRP A 191 -13.40 -16.94 -9.35
CA TRP A 191 -12.79 -16.60 -8.06
C TRP A 191 -11.86 -15.40 -8.13
N GLY A 192 -11.15 -15.22 -9.24
CA GLY A 192 -10.37 -14.01 -9.49
C GLY A 192 -11.23 -12.75 -9.47
N VAL A 193 -12.40 -12.76 -10.13
CA VAL A 193 -13.35 -11.65 -10.09
C VAL A 193 -13.86 -11.43 -8.65
N ARG A 194 -14.20 -12.53 -7.94
CA ARG A 194 -14.66 -12.44 -6.54
C ARG A 194 -13.62 -11.85 -5.59
N LEU A 195 -12.33 -12.09 -5.83
CA LEU A 195 -11.26 -11.47 -5.04
C LEU A 195 -11.27 -9.93 -5.20
N PHE A 196 -11.48 -9.42 -6.41
CA PHE A 196 -11.62 -7.98 -6.64
C PHE A 196 -12.90 -7.42 -6.03
N GLU A 197 -14.05 -8.07 -6.25
CA GLU A 197 -15.33 -7.63 -5.71
C GLU A 197 -15.31 -7.56 -4.19
N LYS A 198 -14.78 -8.60 -3.53
CA LYS A 198 -14.67 -8.65 -2.08
C LYS A 198 -13.76 -7.57 -1.50
N ASP A 199 -12.69 -7.23 -2.22
CA ASP A 199 -11.81 -6.14 -1.83
C ASP A 199 -12.52 -4.78 -1.97
N GLU A 200 -13.24 -4.58 -3.07
CA GLU A 200 -14.03 -3.36 -3.29
C GLU A 200 -15.18 -3.18 -2.30
N ASP A 201 -15.82 -4.27 -1.88
CA ASP A 201 -16.87 -4.25 -0.85
C ASP A 201 -16.32 -3.81 0.52
N LEU A 202 -15.06 -4.18 0.83
CA LEU A 202 -14.45 -3.91 2.12
C LEU A 202 -13.71 -2.57 2.19
N LEU A 203 -13.02 -2.20 1.12
CA LEU A 203 -12.08 -1.07 1.08
C LEU A 203 -12.50 0.03 0.09
N GLY A 204 -13.60 -0.17 -0.65
CA GLY A 204 -14.02 0.71 -1.73
C GLY A 204 -13.29 0.45 -3.05
N LYS A 205 -13.74 1.15 -4.11
CA LYS A 205 -13.18 0.96 -5.46
C LYS A 205 -11.73 1.37 -5.53
N SER A 206 -10.88 0.45 -5.99
CA SER A 206 -9.48 0.71 -6.26
C SER A 206 -9.28 1.56 -7.52
N PRO A 207 -8.40 2.57 -7.49
CA PRO A 207 -8.01 3.31 -8.70
C PRO A 207 -7.02 2.55 -9.58
N ASN A 208 -6.50 1.42 -9.10
CA ASN A 208 -5.50 0.60 -9.80
C ASN A 208 -6.11 -0.12 -11.00
N ALA A 209 -5.30 -0.35 -12.05
CA ALA A 209 -5.70 -1.22 -13.14
C ALA A 209 -5.67 -2.67 -12.67
N LYS A 210 -6.73 -3.41 -13.01
CA LYS A 210 -6.88 -4.83 -12.67
C LYS A 210 -6.35 -5.70 -13.80
N VAL A 211 -5.72 -6.82 -13.44
CA VAL A 211 -5.18 -7.78 -14.41
C VAL A 211 -5.24 -9.20 -13.86
N PHE A 212 -5.56 -10.17 -14.72
CA PHE A 212 -5.39 -11.59 -14.45
C PHE A 212 -4.10 -12.12 -15.07
N VAL A 213 -3.39 -12.95 -14.32
CA VAL A 213 -2.24 -13.73 -14.78
C VAL A 213 -2.59 -15.21 -14.59
N LEU A 214 -2.98 -15.85 -15.68
CA LEU A 214 -3.33 -17.28 -15.71
C LEU A 214 -2.07 -18.09 -16.01
N VAL A 215 -1.67 -18.95 -15.07
CA VAL A 215 -0.53 -19.85 -15.23
C VAL A 215 -1.05 -21.28 -15.31
N SER A 216 -0.88 -21.94 -16.48
CA SER A 216 -1.42 -23.26 -16.77
C SER A 216 -0.65 -23.91 -17.93
N ASP A 217 -0.84 -25.21 -18.15
CA ASP A 217 -0.42 -25.91 -19.38
C ASP A 217 -1.44 -25.79 -20.52
N GLY A 218 -2.60 -25.19 -20.24
CA GLY A 218 -3.62 -24.89 -21.24
C GLY A 218 -4.62 -25.99 -21.52
N GLN A 219 -4.47 -27.16 -20.90
CA GLN A 219 -5.44 -28.27 -21.08
C GLN A 219 -6.66 -28.06 -20.16
N ALA A 220 -7.70 -27.43 -20.68
CA ALA A 220 -8.98 -27.28 -19.98
C ALA A 220 -9.92 -28.46 -20.32
N TRP A 221 -10.32 -29.21 -19.31
CA TRP A 221 -11.17 -30.40 -19.48
C TRP A 221 -12.63 -30.12 -19.14
N SER A 222 -12.89 -29.14 -18.30
CA SER A 222 -14.24 -28.74 -17.89
C SER A 222 -14.42 -27.23 -17.87
N GLY A 223 -15.66 -26.78 -17.72
CA GLY A 223 -16.04 -25.39 -17.70
C GLY A 223 -16.17 -24.74 -19.09
N GLN A 224 -16.68 -23.51 -19.08
CA GLN A 224 -16.88 -22.73 -20.30
C GLN A 224 -15.91 -21.58 -20.38
N VAL A 225 -14.72 -21.80 -20.92
CA VAL A 225 -13.65 -20.80 -21.06
C VAL A 225 -14.15 -19.54 -21.76
N ALA A 226 -15.00 -19.63 -22.75
CA ALA A 226 -15.59 -18.50 -23.47
C ALA A 226 -16.44 -17.61 -22.54
N GLN A 227 -17.18 -18.20 -21.61
CA GLN A 227 -17.95 -17.44 -20.60
C GLN A 227 -17.01 -16.73 -19.61
N ALA A 228 -15.95 -17.40 -19.17
CA ALA A 228 -14.94 -16.82 -18.31
C ALA A 228 -14.29 -15.57 -18.96
N MET A 229 -13.94 -15.65 -20.24
CA MET A 229 -13.37 -14.52 -20.97
C MET A 229 -14.38 -13.38 -21.15
N THR A 230 -15.65 -13.71 -21.39
CA THR A 230 -16.73 -12.72 -21.46
C THR A 230 -16.90 -12.02 -20.12
N LEU A 231 -16.85 -12.74 -19.00
CA LEU A 231 -16.90 -12.17 -17.64
C LEU A 231 -15.72 -11.25 -17.36
N ALA A 232 -14.50 -11.66 -17.68
CA ALA A 232 -13.31 -10.85 -17.51
C ALA A 232 -13.38 -9.54 -18.32
N ARG A 233 -13.81 -9.63 -19.60
CA ARG A 233 -14.01 -8.46 -20.47
C ARG A 233 -15.09 -7.51 -19.95
N ALA A 234 -16.23 -8.04 -19.48
CA ALA A 234 -17.32 -7.24 -18.93
C ALA A 234 -16.87 -6.42 -17.70
N LYS A 235 -15.83 -6.88 -16.99
CA LYS A 235 -15.21 -6.20 -15.87
C LYS A 235 -13.97 -5.36 -16.25
N ASP A 236 -13.63 -5.26 -17.55
CA ASP A 236 -12.42 -4.60 -18.08
C ASP A 236 -11.12 -5.12 -17.46
N ILE A 237 -11.05 -6.46 -17.25
CA ILE A 237 -9.88 -7.11 -16.67
C ILE A 237 -9.20 -7.94 -17.77
N PRO A 238 -8.00 -7.53 -18.28
CA PRO A 238 -7.27 -8.32 -19.26
C PRO A 238 -6.73 -9.61 -18.63
N VAL A 239 -6.70 -10.68 -19.43
CA VAL A 239 -6.19 -11.99 -19.04
C VAL A 239 -4.88 -12.26 -19.77
N PHE A 240 -3.76 -12.21 -19.07
CA PHE A 240 -2.47 -12.66 -19.58
C PHE A 240 -2.30 -14.13 -19.24
N THR A 241 -1.91 -14.93 -20.22
CA THR A 241 -1.65 -16.36 -20.02
C THR A 241 -0.16 -16.65 -20.05
N VAL A 242 0.28 -17.49 -19.13
CA VAL A 242 1.66 -17.93 -18.99
C VAL A 242 1.67 -19.46 -19.08
N GLY A 243 2.14 -19.97 -20.19
CA GLY A 243 2.21 -21.40 -20.45
C GLY A 243 3.41 -22.02 -19.76
N VAL A 244 3.20 -23.15 -19.09
CA VAL A 244 4.24 -23.95 -18.45
C VAL A 244 4.21 -25.37 -18.94
N GLY A 245 5.39 -25.92 -19.27
CA GLY A 245 5.54 -27.26 -19.87
C GLY A 245 6.16 -27.20 -21.25
N THR A 246 6.28 -28.34 -21.88
CA THR A 246 6.86 -28.51 -23.22
C THR A 246 5.83 -29.08 -24.21
N ALA A 247 6.06 -28.84 -25.50
CA ALA A 247 5.23 -29.45 -26.55
C ALA A 247 5.35 -30.99 -26.59
N GLY A 248 6.51 -31.51 -26.15
CA GLY A 248 6.69 -32.96 -26.04
C GLY A 248 5.95 -33.53 -24.84
N GLY A 249 5.68 -32.72 -23.83
CA GLY A 249 4.96 -33.13 -22.64
C GLY A 249 5.64 -34.22 -21.82
N GLY A 250 4.83 -34.87 -20.99
CA GLY A 250 5.26 -36.00 -20.17
C GLY A 250 4.07 -36.73 -19.55
N LEU A 251 4.39 -37.82 -18.86
CA LEU A 251 3.38 -38.56 -18.12
C LEU A 251 3.07 -37.88 -16.78
N ILE A 252 1.77 -37.83 -16.47
CA ILE A 252 1.35 -37.41 -15.12
C ILE A 252 1.78 -38.51 -14.14
N PRO A 253 2.45 -38.19 -13.02
CA PRO A 253 2.85 -39.19 -12.02
C PRO A 253 1.65 -39.97 -11.47
N GLU A 254 1.82 -41.26 -11.24
CA GLU A 254 0.78 -42.04 -10.59
C GLU A 254 0.54 -41.55 -9.15
N PRO A 255 -0.73 -41.47 -8.70
CA PRO A 255 -1.01 -41.13 -7.32
C PRO A 255 -0.42 -42.18 -6.38
N PRO A 256 0.09 -41.77 -5.18
CA PRO A 256 0.56 -42.72 -4.22
C PRO A 256 -0.57 -43.68 -3.83
N PRO A 257 -0.26 -44.97 -3.59
CA PRO A 257 -1.28 -45.96 -3.24
C PRO A 257 -2.06 -45.49 -2.01
N LYS A 258 -3.40 -45.48 -2.09
CA LYS A 258 -4.24 -45.13 -0.93
C LYS A 258 -3.91 -46.13 0.20
N PRO A 259 -3.62 -45.66 1.42
CA PRO A 259 -3.43 -46.54 2.56
C PRO A 259 -4.65 -47.41 2.70
N ALA A 260 -4.45 -48.73 2.85
CA ALA A 260 -5.54 -49.69 3.01
C ALA A 260 -6.34 -49.34 4.29
N SER A 261 -7.44 -48.61 4.10
CA SER A 261 -8.39 -48.27 5.18
C SER A 261 -9.39 -49.42 5.37
N GLY A 262 -8.96 -50.52 5.97
CA GLY A 262 -9.84 -51.64 6.29
C GLY A 262 -9.13 -52.65 7.21
N PRO A 263 -9.88 -53.44 7.96
CA PRO A 263 -9.29 -54.54 8.73
C PRO A 263 -8.55 -55.50 7.78
N PRO A 264 -7.41 -56.09 8.19
CA PRO A 264 -6.46 -56.80 7.31
C PRO A 264 -7.05 -58.04 6.60
N ASN A 265 -8.30 -58.39 6.86
CA ASN A 265 -8.96 -59.57 6.30
C ASN A 265 -9.89 -59.30 5.09
N LEU A 266 -10.04 -58.03 4.69
CA LEU A 266 -10.74 -57.69 3.45
C LEU A 266 -9.72 -57.01 2.54
N ALA A 267 -8.93 -57.83 1.84
CA ALA A 267 -8.06 -57.32 0.76
C ALA A 267 -9.00 -56.65 -0.28
N ALA A 268 -8.93 -55.34 -0.35
CA ALA A 268 -9.58 -54.64 -1.47
C ALA A 268 -9.05 -55.25 -2.81
N PRO A 269 -9.90 -55.50 -3.81
CA PRO A 269 -9.42 -55.97 -5.10
C PRO A 269 -8.34 -55.01 -5.58
N PRO A 270 -7.27 -55.55 -6.21
CA PRO A 270 -6.23 -54.69 -6.80
C PRO A 270 -6.87 -53.63 -7.66
N ALA A 271 -6.49 -52.37 -7.41
CA ALA A 271 -6.99 -51.26 -8.24
C ALA A 271 -6.72 -51.59 -9.71
N PRO A 272 -7.66 -51.33 -10.64
CA PRO A 272 -7.43 -51.54 -12.06
C PRO A 272 -6.18 -50.77 -12.47
N PRO A 273 -5.35 -51.31 -13.41
CA PRO A 273 -4.15 -50.63 -13.85
C PRO A 273 -4.53 -49.24 -14.33
N SER A 274 -3.91 -48.23 -13.75
CA SER A 274 -4.12 -46.84 -14.18
C SER A 274 -3.57 -46.70 -15.59
N VAL A 275 -4.40 -46.18 -16.48
CA VAL A 275 -3.92 -45.85 -17.83
C VAL A 275 -3.03 -44.62 -17.69
N PRO A 276 -1.76 -44.66 -18.11
CA PRO A 276 -0.87 -43.51 -17.98
C PRO A 276 -1.43 -42.36 -18.82
N VAL A 277 -1.66 -41.21 -18.16
CA VAL A 277 -2.16 -39.98 -18.79
C VAL A 277 -0.98 -39.14 -19.23
N HIS A 278 -0.92 -38.78 -20.49
CA HIS A 278 0.08 -37.91 -21.07
C HIS A 278 -0.46 -36.48 -21.17
N SER A 279 0.30 -35.51 -20.66
CA SER A 279 -0.04 -34.08 -20.76
C SER A 279 1.08 -33.32 -21.49
N SER A 280 0.69 -32.40 -22.38
CA SER A 280 1.60 -31.51 -23.11
C SER A 280 1.09 -30.08 -23.05
N LEU A 281 1.98 -29.11 -23.25
CA LEU A 281 1.61 -27.70 -23.31
C LEU A 281 0.73 -27.40 -24.52
N ASP A 282 -0.49 -26.91 -24.28
CA ASP A 282 -1.41 -26.44 -25.30
C ASP A 282 -1.30 -24.93 -25.56
N ARG A 283 -0.35 -24.56 -26.40
CA ARG A 283 -0.11 -23.19 -26.82
C ARG A 283 -1.30 -22.53 -27.48
N ALA A 284 -2.02 -23.29 -28.32
CA ALA A 284 -3.11 -22.75 -29.12
C ALA A 284 -4.29 -22.32 -28.22
N SER A 285 -4.64 -23.16 -27.25
CA SER A 285 -5.65 -22.83 -26.24
C SER A 285 -5.27 -21.61 -25.41
N LEU A 286 -4.04 -21.55 -24.90
CA LEU A 286 -3.57 -20.41 -24.09
C LEU A 286 -3.52 -19.09 -24.88
N ASP A 287 -3.07 -19.11 -26.12
CA ASP A 287 -3.09 -17.94 -27.01
C ASP A 287 -4.51 -17.46 -27.31
N THR A 288 -5.41 -18.41 -27.54
CA THR A 288 -6.83 -18.12 -27.74
C THR A 288 -7.46 -17.49 -26.51
N ILE A 289 -7.17 -18.01 -25.32
CA ILE A 289 -7.64 -17.45 -24.03
C ILE A 289 -7.09 -16.04 -23.83
N ALA A 290 -5.79 -15.82 -24.05
CA ALA A 290 -5.16 -14.51 -23.92
C ALA A 290 -5.79 -13.48 -24.86
N THR A 291 -5.93 -13.83 -26.14
CA THR A 291 -6.55 -12.98 -27.17
C THR A 291 -8.01 -12.70 -26.83
N ALA A 292 -8.78 -13.74 -26.46
CA ALA A 292 -10.16 -13.60 -26.03
C ALA A 292 -10.28 -12.77 -24.74
N GLY A 293 -9.33 -12.83 -23.82
CA GLY A 293 -9.27 -12.03 -22.59
C GLY A 293 -8.70 -10.61 -22.78
N GLY A 294 -8.22 -10.25 -23.98
CA GLY A 294 -7.62 -8.94 -24.26
C GLY A 294 -6.23 -8.73 -23.64
N GLY A 295 -5.53 -9.83 -23.35
CA GLY A 295 -4.14 -9.86 -22.89
C GLY A 295 -3.19 -10.41 -23.96
N GLN A 296 -2.14 -11.11 -23.52
CA GLN A 296 -1.10 -11.71 -24.34
C GLN A 296 -0.64 -13.05 -23.74
N TYR A 297 -0.25 -13.99 -24.60
CA TYR A 297 0.36 -15.27 -24.22
C TYR A 297 1.88 -15.13 -24.08
N PHE A 298 2.43 -15.79 -23.07
CA PHE A 298 3.86 -15.97 -22.81
C PHE A 298 4.16 -17.44 -22.50
N GLU A 299 5.40 -17.87 -22.71
CA GLU A 299 5.81 -19.25 -22.47
C GLU A 299 7.07 -19.25 -21.57
N LEU A 300 6.98 -19.96 -20.43
CA LEU A 300 8.13 -20.17 -19.56
C LEU A 300 9.19 -21.04 -20.29
N ASP A 301 10.46 -20.82 -19.93
CA ASP A 301 11.64 -21.50 -20.52
C ASP A 301 11.94 -21.14 -21.99
N ARG A 302 11.09 -20.32 -22.62
CA ARG A 302 11.37 -19.71 -23.93
C ARG A 302 11.77 -18.25 -23.77
N ASP A 303 11.04 -17.50 -22.95
CA ASP A 303 11.29 -16.09 -22.63
C ASP A 303 11.86 -15.99 -21.22
N ASP A 304 12.60 -14.92 -20.93
CA ASP A 304 13.11 -14.66 -19.58
C ASP A 304 11.98 -14.30 -18.62
N ASP A 305 11.95 -14.92 -17.45
CA ASP A 305 10.87 -14.74 -16.46
C ASP A 305 10.69 -13.26 -16.05
N ARG A 306 11.77 -12.52 -15.91
CA ARG A 306 11.73 -11.10 -15.56
C ARG A 306 11.20 -10.26 -16.71
N GLU A 307 11.50 -10.63 -17.95
CA GLU A 307 10.96 -9.96 -19.13
C GLU A 307 9.45 -10.21 -19.24
N ILE A 308 8.99 -11.44 -19.05
CA ILE A 308 7.55 -11.77 -19.01
C ILE A 308 6.85 -10.93 -17.92
N ALA A 309 7.37 -10.95 -16.70
CA ALA A 309 6.80 -10.20 -15.58
C ALA A 309 6.71 -8.71 -15.90
N ASN A 310 7.78 -8.11 -16.42
CA ASN A 310 7.81 -6.70 -16.79
C ASN A 310 6.83 -6.37 -17.92
N ARG A 311 6.72 -7.20 -18.96
CA ARG A 311 5.75 -7.01 -20.07
C ARG A 311 4.31 -7.02 -19.55
N ILE A 312 3.95 -7.94 -18.67
CA ILE A 312 2.61 -8.01 -18.04
C ILE A 312 2.36 -6.73 -17.20
N ILE A 313 3.31 -6.37 -16.32
CA ILE A 313 3.21 -5.21 -15.45
C ILE A 313 3.09 -3.91 -16.25
N ASP A 314 3.90 -3.74 -17.30
CA ASP A 314 3.88 -2.54 -18.14
C ASP A 314 2.59 -2.45 -18.98
N ALA A 315 2.09 -3.58 -19.47
CA ALA A 315 0.81 -3.63 -20.17
C ALA A 315 -0.36 -3.25 -19.26
N ALA A 316 -0.35 -3.72 -18.01
CA ALA A 316 -1.33 -3.36 -16.99
C ALA A 316 -1.24 -1.86 -16.64
N ARG A 317 -0.02 -1.33 -16.45
CA ARG A 317 0.20 0.10 -16.16
C ARG A 317 -0.24 1.02 -17.29
N ARG A 318 -0.02 0.65 -18.54
CA ARG A 318 -0.52 1.44 -19.69
C ARG A 318 -2.04 1.57 -19.70
N ARG A 319 -2.76 0.54 -19.22
CA ARG A 319 -4.23 0.59 -19.08
C ARG A 319 -4.68 1.45 -17.90
N ALA A 320 -3.89 1.54 -16.84
CA ALA A 320 -4.18 2.39 -15.71
C ALA A 320 -4.34 3.87 -16.10
N GLY A 321 -3.70 4.29 -17.19
CA GLY A 321 -3.70 5.66 -17.73
C GLY A 321 -3.12 6.68 -16.74
N PRO A 322 -2.96 7.93 -17.13
CA PRO A 322 -2.69 9.03 -16.21
C PRO A 322 -4.01 9.36 -15.48
N ARG A 323 -4.44 8.50 -14.57
CA ARG A 323 -5.66 8.73 -13.79
C ARG A 323 -5.34 9.54 -12.56
N GLY A 324 -5.91 10.74 -12.55
CA GLY A 324 -6.34 11.46 -11.37
C GLY A 324 -5.20 11.92 -10.47
N VAL A 325 -5.05 13.22 -10.42
CA VAL A 325 -4.55 13.90 -9.24
C VAL A 325 -5.30 13.33 -8.03
N VAL A 326 -4.81 12.24 -7.45
CA VAL A 326 -5.20 11.90 -6.09
C VAL A 326 -4.51 12.95 -5.25
N SER A 327 -5.29 13.87 -4.74
CA SER A 327 -4.84 14.82 -3.73
C SER A 327 -4.43 13.99 -2.50
N ASP A 328 -3.17 13.57 -2.46
CA ASP A 328 -2.56 13.12 -1.22
C ASP A 328 -2.35 14.38 -0.40
N THR A 329 -2.97 14.46 0.75
CA THR A 329 -2.81 15.60 1.65
C THR A 329 -1.55 15.36 2.48
N GLU A 330 -0.52 16.16 2.25
CA GLU A 330 0.65 16.15 3.12
C GLU A 330 0.38 17.07 4.30
N ASP A 331 0.59 16.54 5.51
CA ASP A 331 0.42 17.28 6.75
C ASP A 331 1.54 18.31 6.92
N LEU A 332 1.18 19.58 6.94
CA LEU A 332 2.10 20.70 7.08
C LEU A 332 2.16 21.27 8.51
N TYR A 333 1.73 20.53 9.53
CA TYR A 333 1.78 21.02 10.92
C TYR A 333 3.21 21.08 11.49
N TRP A 334 4.11 20.19 11.04
CA TRP A 334 5.47 20.08 11.56
C TRP A 334 6.36 21.32 11.33
N PRO A 335 6.34 22.04 10.19
CA PRO A 335 7.07 23.29 10.02
C PRO A 335 6.57 24.37 10.98
N CYS A 336 5.25 24.42 11.23
CA CYS A 336 4.68 25.36 12.19
C CYS A 336 5.14 25.06 13.62
N LEU A 337 5.26 23.77 14.00
CA LEU A 337 5.81 23.37 15.31
C LEU A 337 7.30 23.69 15.43
N LEU A 338 8.08 23.49 14.36
CA LEU A 338 9.50 23.89 14.35
C LEU A 338 9.67 25.40 14.50
N ALA A 339 8.84 26.18 13.81
CA ALA A 339 8.84 27.65 13.98
C ALA A 339 8.48 28.05 15.41
N ALA A 340 7.46 27.41 16.01
CA ALA A 340 7.09 27.65 17.41
C ALA A 340 8.23 27.34 18.37
N ALA A 341 8.89 26.19 18.20
CA ALA A 341 10.06 25.80 19.00
C ALA A 341 11.23 26.76 18.81
N GLY A 342 11.48 27.22 17.59
CA GLY A 342 12.48 28.22 17.27
C GLY A 342 12.22 29.57 18.00
N PHE A 343 10.98 30.05 17.95
CA PHE A 343 10.59 31.27 18.67
C PHE A 343 10.71 31.12 20.20
N LEU A 344 10.32 29.97 20.76
CA LEU A 344 10.52 29.71 22.21
C LEU A 344 11.99 29.67 22.57
N GLY A 345 12.83 28.99 21.77
CA GLY A 345 14.29 28.95 22.02
C GLY A 345 14.94 30.32 21.95
N LEU A 346 14.57 31.14 20.95
CA LEU A 346 15.01 32.53 20.86
C LEU A 346 14.52 33.38 22.07
N GLY A 347 13.24 33.19 22.43
CA GLY A 347 12.67 33.88 23.59
C GLY A 347 13.43 33.60 24.89
N VAL A 348 13.74 32.32 25.13
CA VAL A 348 14.54 31.89 26.30
C VAL A 348 15.93 32.54 26.30
N GLY A 349 16.56 32.69 25.14
CA GLY A 349 17.85 33.36 24.98
C GLY A 349 17.84 34.85 25.41
N PHE A 350 16.66 35.51 25.37
CA PHE A 350 16.48 36.91 25.76
C PHE A 350 16.10 37.07 27.23
N LEU A 351 15.92 35.99 27.99
CA LEU A 351 15.67 36.08 29.45
C LEU A 351 16.95 36.41 30.21
N GLN A 352 16.92 37.46 31.00
CA GLN A 352 18.09 37.92 31.74
C GLN A 352 18.25 37.26 33.14
N GLU A 353 17.20 36.64 33.69
CA GLU A 353 17.22 36.01 35.01
C GLU A 353 16.82 34.52 34.93
N ARG A 354 17.69 33.66 35.45
CA ARG A 354 17.46 32.18 35.42
C ARG A 354 16.24 31.73 36.25
N ALA A 355 15.84 32.51 37.26
CA ALA A 355 14.67 32.19 38.09
C ALA A 355 13.35 32.30 37.34
N GLU A 356 13.22 33.22 36.39
CA GLU A 356 12.03 33.32 35.52
C GLU A 356 11.92 32.15 34.54
N LEU A 357 13.04 31.57 34.09
CA LEU A 357 13.09 30.42 33.23
C LEU A 357 12.33 29.21 33.79
N TRP A 358 12.49 28.93 35.07
CA TRP A 358 11.83 27.81 35.73
C TRP A 358 10.33 28.03 35.87
N LEU A 359 9.87 29.24 36.16
CA LEU A 359 8.45 29.56 36.24
C LEU A 359 7.76 29.41 34.88
N TYR A 360 8.41 29.83 33.80
CA TYR A 360 7.86 29.66 32.44
C TYR A 360 7.89 28.22 31.95
N ALA A 361 8.95 27.45 32.30
CA ALA A 361 9.03 26.03 31.96
C ALA A 361 7.93 25.22 32.67
N ILE A 362 7.64 25.50 33.94
CA ILE A 362 6.56 24.86 34.68
C ILE A 362 5.19 25.26 34.09
N GLY A 363 5.01 26.54 33.74
CA GLY A 363 3.78 27.01 33.11
C GLY A 363 3.53 26.35 31.75
N ALA A 364 4.56 26.21 30.93
CA ALA A 364 4.46 25.52 29.61
C ALA A 364 4.17 24.03 29.80
N ALA A 365 4.80 23.35 30.74
CA ALA A 365 4.55 21.95 31.05
C ALA A 365 3.11 21.73 31.55
N ALA A 366 2.58 22.62 32.37
CA ALA A 366 1.20 22.57 32.83
C ALA A 366 0.21 22.81 31.69
N ALA A 367 0.49 23.74 30.76
CA ALA A 367 -0.36 24.00 29.58
C ALA A 367 -0.38 22.78 28.63
N LEU A 368 0.78 22.13 28.43
CA LEU A 368 0.85 20.89 27.62
C LEU A 368 0.10 19.73 28.27
N ALA A 369 0.18 19.58 29.60
CA ALA A 369 -0.56 18.58 30.33
C ALA A 369 -2.08 18.78 30.24
N VAL A 370 -2.56 20.03 30.32
CA VAL A 370 -3.97 20.38 30.12
C VAL A 370 -4.42 20.12 28.66
N ALA A 371 -3.61 20.51 27.68
CA ALA A 371 -3.91 20.23 26.26
C ALA A 371 -3.97 18.72 25.98
N TRP A 372 -3.09 17.94 26.58
CA TRP A 372 -3.11 16.48 26.48
C TRP A 372 -4.36 15.86 27.12
N ALA A 373 -4.77 16.35 28.29
CA ALA A 373 -5.97 15.90 29.00
C ALA A 373 -7.29 16.24 28.28
N ILE A 374 -7.29 17.28 27.43
CA ILE A 374 -8.47 17.67 26.63
C ILE A 374 -8.57 16.83 25.34
N MET A 375 -7.44 16.28 24.84
CA MET A 375 -7.41 15.47 23.60
C MET A 375 -7.62 13.97 23.86
N HIS A 376 -7.63 13.52 25.10
CA HIS A 376 -7.90 12.14 25.53
C HIS A 376 -9.09 12.10 26.48
#